data_43df87ad3f2aa504172f4fa192f63fb4
#
_entry.id   43df87ad3f2aa504172f4fa192f63fb4
#
_cell.length_a   1.000
_cell.length_b   1.000
_cell.length_c   1.000
_cell.angle_alpha   90.00
_cell.angle_beta   90.00
_cell.angle_gamma   90.00
#
_symmetry.space_group_name_H-M   'P 1'
#
loop_
_entity.id
_entity.type
_entity.pdbx_description
1 polymer ?
#
loop_
_entity_poly.entity_id
_entity_poly.type
_entity_poly.pdbx_seq_one_letter_code
_entity_poly.pdbx_strand_id
1 'polypeptide(L)'
;FLVVHLRMTGQFKLLEKDVLACTHTRVRFFEENGRELRFIDIRNFGQMWHVPYSKSVSEIVSGIKRLGPEPFSADFNSHYLKEYLKTKTRSIKSALLDQETVAGVGNIYADESLFDAGINPKIKSKHLNKTDLNKLCNSLTKILRISIGEGGTTFSDFRDLEGINGNYGGQAWV
;
A
#
# COMPACT_ATOMS: atom_id res chain seq x y z
N PHE A 1 -18.82 -8.19 -4.27
CA PHE A 1 -17.36 -7.97 -4.32
C PHE A 1 -16.65 -8.82 -3.27
N LEU A 2 -15.39 -9.17 -3.55
CA LEU A 2 -14.47 -9.71 -2.56
C LEU A 2 -13.45 -8.63 -2.21
N VAL A 3 -13.37 -8.26 -0.93
CA VAL A 3 -12.35 -7.35 -0.42
C VAL A 3 -11.30 -8.17 0.29
N VAL A 4 -10.03 -7.93 0.00
CA VAL A 4 -8.91 -8.68 0.58
C VAL A 4 -7.88 -7.72 1.15
N HIS A 5 -7.47 -7.96 2.39
CA HIS A 5 -6.30 -7.33 2.98
C HIS A 5 -5.18 -8.37 3.08
N LEU A 6 -4.16 -8.21 2.28
CA LEU A 6 -3.08 -9.20 2.14
C LEU A 6 -2.22 -9.33 3.41
N ARG A 7 -2.15 -8.27 4.22
CA ARG A 7 -1.22 -8.19 5.36
C ARG A 7 0.23 -8.35 4.90
N MET A 8 1.06 -9.04 5.68
CA MET A 8 2.51 -9.08 5.45
C MET A 8 2.96 -10.12 4.44
N THR A 9 2.29 -11.29 4.41
CA THR A 9 2.72 -12.44 3.60
C THR A 9 1.64 -12.98 2.66
N GLY A 10 0.45 -12.36 2.69
CA GLY A 10 -0.63 -12.73 1.78
C GLY A 10 -0.31 -12.28 0.36
N GLN A 11 -0.49 -13.19 -0.59
CA GLN A 11 -0.32 -12.91 -2.01
C GLN A 11 -1.27 -13.76 -2.84
N PHE A 12 -1.65 -13.25 -3.99
CA PHE A 12 -2.36 -14.02 -4.99
C PHE A 12 -1.39 -14.54 -6.05
N LYS A 13 -1.68 -15.74 -6.56
CA LYS A 13 -1.04 -16.29 -7.77
C LYS A 13 -2.11 -16.77 -8.73
N LEU A 14 -1.97 -16.41 -10.00
CA LEU A 14 -2.73 -16.98 -11.07
C LEU A 14 -1.97 -18.18 -11.62
N LEU A 15 -2.61 -19.33 -11.65
CA LEU A 15 -1.99 -20.62 -12.01
C LEU A 15 -2.80 -21.29 -13.12
N GLU A 16 -2.11 -21.97 -14.00
CA GLU A 16 -2.72 -22.89 -14.94
C GLU A 16 -3.23 -24.16 -14.22
N LYS A 17 -3.94 -25.02 -14.94
CA LYS A 17 -4.50 -26.26 -14.39
C LYS A 17 -3.43 -27.13 -13.70
N ASP A 18 -3.89 -27.91 -12.73
CA ASP A 18 -3.18 -29.04 -12.13
C ASP A 18 -1.90 -28.73 -11.36
N VAL A 19 -1.72 -27.49 -10.89
CA VAL A 19 -0.63 -27.15 -9.99
C VAL A 19 -0.97 -27.56 -8.56
N LEU A 20 -0.15 -28.46 -7.97
CA LEU A 20 -0.36 -28.91 -6.59
C LEU A 20 -0.38 -27.75 -5.61
N ALA A 21 -1.29 -27.84 -4.63
CA ALA A 21 -1.38 -26.84 -3.58
C ALA A 21 -0.17 -26.90 -2.65
N CYS A 22 0.43 -25.73 -2.33
CA CYS A 22 1.49 -25.66 -1.34
C CYS A 22 0.91 -25.62 0.10
N THR A 23 1.73 -25.88 1.10
CA THR A 23 1.36 -25.90 2.52
C THR A 23 0.71 -24.59 2.99
N HIS A 24 1.03 -23.46 2.36
CA HIS A 24 0.55 -22.14 2.72
C HIS A 24 -0.65 -21.66 1.89
N THR A 25 -1.21 -22.52 1.03
CA THR A 25 -2.46 -22.23 0.30
C THR A 25 -3.62 -22.12 1.28
N ARG A 26 -4.33 -21.00 1.25
CA ARG A 26 -5.45 -20.69 2.16
C ARG A 26 -6.79 -20.71 1.46
N VAL A 27 -6.86 -20.13 0.26
CA VAL A 27 -8.07 -20.08 -0.56
C VAL A 27 -7.73 -20.37 -2.01
N ARG A 28 -8.61 -21.04 -2.71
CA ARG A 28 -8.51 -21.36 -4.13
C ARG A 28 -9.81 -20.93 -4.82
N PHE A 29 -9.68 -20.15 -5.88
CA PHE A 29 -10.79 -19.76 -6.75
C PHE A 29 -10.55 -20.38 -8.12
N PHE A 30 -11.53 -21.10 -8.63
CA PHE A 30 -11.43 -21.77 -9.92
C PHE A 30 -12.22 -21.02 -10.96
N GLU A 31 -11.61 -20.75 -12.11
CA GLU A 31 -12.26 -20.21 -13.29
C GLU A 31 -12.82 -21.36 -14.15
N GLU A 32 -13.85 -21.05 -14.95
CA GLU A 32 -14.48 -22.04 -15.85
C GLU A 32 -13.48 -22.61 -16.91
N ASN A 33 -12.50 -21.79 -17.33
CA ASN A 33 -11.43 -22.21 -18.24
C ASN A 33 -10.39 -23.13 -17.57
N GLY A 34 -10.53 -23.36 -16.26
CA GLY A 34 -9.69 -24.25 -15.45
C GLY A 34 -8.47 -23.60 -14.84
N ARG A 35 -8.24 -22.26 -15.04
CA ARG A 35 -7.22 -21.56 -14.26
C ARG A 35 -7.63 -21.44 -12.81
N GLU A 36 -6.66 -21.23 -11.95
CA GLU A 36 -6.84 -21.07 -10.51
C GLU A 36 -6.22 -19.76 -10.04
N LEU A 37 -7.02 -18.89 -9.41
CA LEU A 37 -6.50 -17.81 -8.60
C LEU A 37 -6.34 -18.32 -7.16
N ARG A 38 -5.10 -18.43 -6.71
CA ARG A 38 -4.74 -19.00 -5.41
C ARG A 38 -4.30 -17.90 -4.45
N PHE A 39 -4.88 -17.88 -3.25
CA PHE A 39 -4.39 -17.06 -2.15
C PHE A 39 -3.44 -17.87 -1.27
N ILE A 40 -2.21 -17.39 -1.14
CA ILE A 40 -1.15 -17.99 -0.35
C ILE A 40 -0.80 -17.03 0.78
N ASP A 41 -0.73 -17.53 2.02
CA ASP A 41 -0.34 -16.71 3.17
C ASP A 41 0.40 -17.55 4.20
N ILE A 42 1.71 -17.29 4.34
CA ILE A 42 2.58 -18.03 5.24
C ILE A 42 2.18 -17.79 6.69
N ARG A 43 1.94 -16.52 7.06
CA ARG A 43 1.64 -16.10 8.45
C ARG A 43 0.16 -16.21 8.81
N ASN A 44 -0.70 -16.43 7.84
CA ASN A 44 -2.16 -16.56 8.02
C ASN A 44 -2.83 -15.34 8.69
N PHE A 45 -2.36 -14.13 8.34
CA PHE A 45 -2.90 -12.86 8.83
C PHE A 45 -3.80 -12.15 7.82
N GLY A 46 -3.81 -12.61 6.57
CA GLY A 46 -4.67 -12.10 5.53
C GLY A 46 -6.15 -12.21 5.90
N GLN A 47 -6.93 -11.27 5.42
CA GLN A 47 -8.36 -11.19 5.72
C GLN A 47 -9.14 -11.02 4.43
N MET A 48 -10.30 -11.68 4.34
CA MET A 48 -11.20 -11.59 3.20
C MET A 48 -12.62 -11.30 3.67
N TRP A 49 -13.30 -10.41 2.95
CA TRP A 49 -14.70 -10.06 3.22
C TRP A 49 -15.52 -10.20 1.94
N HIS A 50 -16.59 -10.95 2.02
CA HIS A 50 -17.63 -10.92 1.00
C HIS A 50 -18.51 -9.68 1.23
N VAL A 51 -18.61 -8.82 0.21
CA VAL A 51 -19.48 -7.65 0.21
C VAL A 51 -20.64 -7.90 -0.72
N PRO A 52 -21.87 -8.10 -0.19
CA PRO A 52 -23.07 -8.24 -1.01
C PRO A 52 -23.28 -7.01 -1.91
N TYR A 53 -23.95 -7.22 -3.04
CA TYR A 53 -24.24 -6.12 -3.97
C TYR A 53 -25.10 -5.01 -3.34
N SER A 54 -25.93 -5.36 -2.36
CA SER A 54 -26.82 -4.44 -1.64
C SER A 54 -26.12 -3.57 -0.59
N LYS A 55 -24.80 -3.78 -0.35
CA LYS A 55 -24.03 -3.03 0.66
C LYS A 55 -22.81 -2.34 0.06
N SER A 56 -22.44 -1.21 0.65
CA SER A 56 -21.17 -0.57 0.34
C SER A 56 -20.01 -1.30 1.01
N VAL A 57 -18.80 -1.23 0.41
CA VAL A 57 -17.59 -1.83 0.98
C VAL A 57 -17.33 -1.29 2.39
N SER A 58 -17.56 -0.01 2.61
CA SER A 58 -17.32 0.66 3.89
C SER A 58 -18.28 0.26 5.01
N GLU A 59 -19.41 -0.35 4.69
CA GLU A 59 -20.34 -0.90 5.71
C GLU A 59 -19.82 -2.24 6.28
N ILE A 60 -19.12 -3.01 5.45
CA ILE A 60 -18.58 -4.32 5.84
C ILE A 60 -17.14 -4.17 6.37
N VAL A 61 -16.32 -3.34 5.74
CA VAL A 61 -14.92 -3.14 6.09
C VAL A 61 -14.75 -1.74 6.68
N SER A 62 -14.97 -1.62 7.97
CA SER A 62 -15.00 -0.33 8.69
C SER A 62 -13.72 0.48 8.56
N GLY A 63 -12.56 -0.17 8.38
CA GLY A 63 -11.26 0.48 8.18
C GLY A 63 -11.22 1.40 6.98
N ILE A 64 -11.96 1.09 5.92
CA ILE A 64 -11.98 1.88 4.67
C ILE A 64 -12.57 3.29 4.90
N LYS A 65 -13.50 3.45 5.83
CA LYS A 65 -14.08 4.78 6.15
C LYS A 65 -13.06 5.78 6.68
N ARG A 66 -11.96 5.29 7.24
CA ARG A 66 -10.94 6.13 7.88
C ARG A 66 -9.71 6.36 7.01
N LEU A 67 -9.69 5.80 5.80
CA LEU A 67 -8.57 6.02 4.90
C LEU A 67 -8.49 7.49 4.50
N GLY A 68 -7.29 8.03 4.53
CA GLY A 68 -6.96 9.33 3.96
C GLY A 68 -7.01 9.28 2.42
N PRO A 69 -6.75 10.40 1.76
CA PRO A 69 -6.78 10.47 0.31
C PRO A 69 -5.71 9.56 -0.31
N GLU A 70 -6.01 9.07 -1.49
CA GLU A 70 -5.05 8.37 -2.35
C GLU A 70 -3.94 9.32 -2.82
N PRO A 71 -2.67 8.90 -2.86
CA PRO A 71 -1.54 9.76 -3.27
C PRO A 71 -1.66 10.38 -4.66
N PHE A 72 -2.45 9.76 -5.54
CA PHE A 72 -2.65 10.23 -6.91
C PHE A 72 -3.95 11.03 -7.10
N SER A 73 -4.76 11.17 -6.06
CA SER A 73 -5.99 11.99 -6.12
C SER A 73 -5.69 13.48 -6.00
N ALA A 74 -6.57 14.32 -6.51
CA ALA A 74 -6.49 15.77 -6.33
C ALA A 74 -6.63 16.21 -4.86
N ASP A 75 -7.22 15.37 -4.03
CA ASP A 75 -7.40 15.61 -2.60
C ASP A 75 -6.07 15.50 -1.82
N PHE A 76 -5.10 14.73 -2.33
CA PHE A 76 -3.77 14.64 -1.73
C PHE A 76 -2.89 15.80 -2.21
N ASN A 77 -2.80 16.84 -1.42
CA ASN A 77 -2.00 18.02 -1.71
C ASN A 77 -1.42 18.65 -0.45
N SER A 78 -0.53 19.63 -0.61
CA SER A 78 0.14 20.29 0.53
C SER A 78 -0.80 21.08 1.42
N HIS A 79 -1.91 21.59 0.91
CA HIS A 79 -2.93 22.27 1.72
C HIS A 79 -3.62 21.27 2.64
N TYR A 80 -4.07 20.14 2.11
CA TYR A 80 -4.63 19.04 2.89
C TYR A 80 -3.67 18.59 4.00
N LEU A 81 -2.40 18.27 3.64
CA LEU A 81 -1.41 17.85 4.62
C LEU A 81 -1.17 18.92 5.69
N LYS A 82 -1.12 20.20 5.33
CA LYS A 82 -0.95 21.29 6.29
C LYS A 82 -2.07 21.31 7.32
N GLU A 83 -3.32 21.27 6.86
CA GLU A 83 -4.47 21.26 7.73
C GLU A 83 -4.56 20.01 8.61
N TYR A 84 -4.31 18.85 8.03
CA TYR A 84 -4.37 17.57 8.76
C TYR A 84 -3.28 17.45 9.82
N LEU A 85 -2.07 17.93 9.52
CA LEU A 85 -0.88 17.77 10.38
C LEU A 85 -0.68 18.90 11.39
N LYS A 86 -1.40 20.03 11.31
CA LYS A 86 -1.17 21.23 12.12
C LYS A 86 -1.16 21.01 13.63
N THR A 87 -1.89 20.02 14.12
CA THR A 87 -1.97 19.66 15.54
C THR A 87 -1.23 18.39 15.91
N LYS A 88 -0.69 17.67 14.91
CA LYS A 88 -0.06 16.37 15.15
C LYS A 88 1.37 16.51 15.64
N THR A 89 1.68 15.90 16.77
CA THR A 89 3.00 15.99 17.42
C THR A 89 3.92 14.80 17.09
N ARG A 90 3.38 13.77 16.46
CA ARG A 90 4.16 12.61 16.00
C ARG A 90 5.14 13.00 14.88
N SER A 91 6.14 12.16 14.64
CA SER A 91 7.10 12.38 13.54
C SER A 91 6.40 12.32 12.18
N ILE A 92 6.98 12.99 11.18
CA ILE A 92 6.42 12.97 9.82
C ILE A 92 6.39 11.56 9.24
N LYS A 93 7.42 10.74 9.47
CA LYS A 93 7.39 9.33 9.05
C LYS A 93 6.22 8.58 9.67
N SER A 94 6.03 8.69 11.00
CA SER A 94 4.87 8.04 11.66
C SER A 94 3.53 8.59 11.17
N ALA A 95 3.48 9.84 10.72
CA ALA A 95 2.27 10.41 10.13
C ALA A 95 1.99 9.81 8.76
N LEU A 96 3.00 9.63 7.89
CA LEU A 96 2.84 9.02 6.57
C LEU A 96 2.44 7.53 6.64
N LEU A 97 2.88 6.82 7.67
CA LEU A 97 2.51 5.41 7.88
C LEU A 97 1.07 5.22 8.37
N ASP A 98 0.46 6.28 8.87
CA ASP A 98 -0.94 6.25 9.27
C ASP A 98 -1.82 6.40 8.03
N GLN A 99 -2.55 5.34 7.72
CA GLN A 99 -3.43 5.27 6.56
C GLN A 99 -4.57 6.30 6.58
N GLU A 100 -4.83 6.94 7.72
CA GLU A 100 -5.76 8.08 7.82
C GLU A 100 -5.13 9.38 7.30
N THR A 101 -3.79 9.48 7.27
CA THR A 101 -3.08 10.63 6.69
C THR A 101 -3.02 10.54 5.18
N VAL A 102 -2.64 9.39 4.66
CA VAL A 102 -2.55 9.09 3.24
C VAL A 102 -2.69 7.59 3.03
N ALA A 103 -3.54 7.16 2.13
CA ALA A 103 -3.79 5.75 1.88
C ALA A 103 -2.62 5.10 1.10
N GLY A 104 -2.31 3.83 1.40
CA GLY A 104 -1.41 3.00 0.60
C GLY A 104 0.09 3.24 0.82
N VAL A 105 0.50 4.14 1.72
CA VAL A 105 1.92 4.41 1.98
C VAL A 105 2.44 3.50 3.08
N GLY A 106 3.48 2.72 2.76
CA GLY A 106 4.21 1.87 3.71
C GLY A 106 5.62 2.39 4.02
N ASN A 107 6.37 1.61 4.82
CA ASN A 107 7.71 2.01 5.29
C ASN A 107 8.66 2.43 4.17
N ILE A 108 8.80 1.59 3.15
CA ILE A 108 9.74 1.81 2.04
C ILE A 108 9.45 3.15 1.38
N TYR A 109 8.22 3.37 0.94
CA TYR A 109 7.87 4.59 0.20
C TYR A 109 7.80 5.84 1.08
N ALA A 110 7.53 5.70 2.39
CA ALA A 110 7.65 6.81 3.33
C ALA A 110 9.11 7.26 3.47
N ASP A 111 10.05 6.32 3.63
CA ASP A 111 11.48 6.63 3.77
C ASP A 111 12.05 7.22 2.47
N GLU A 112 11.82 6.57 1.34
CA GLU A 112 12.24 7.05 0.03
C GLU A 112 11.74 8.46 -0.27
N SER A 113 10.44 8.72 -0.01
CA SER A 113 9.85 10.03 -0.29
C SER A 113 10.38 11.12 0.63
N LEU A 114 10.65 10.82 1.89
CA LEU A 114 11.25 11.75 2.83
C LEU A 114 12.71 12.05 2.46
N PHE A 115 13.44 11.04 2.02
CA PHE A 115 14.82 11.19 1.53
C PHE A 115 14.86 12.07 0.27
N ASP A 116 14.07 11.76 -0.75
CA ASP A 116 13.98 12.55 -2.00
C ASP A 116 13.53 14.01 -1.73
N ALA A 117 12.63 14.22 -0.75
CA ALA A 117 12.20 15.56 -0.34
C ALA A 117 13.25 16.31 0.53
N GLY A 118 14.28 15.65 1.01
CA GLY A 118 15.28 16.22 1.94
C GLY A 118 14.70 16.53 3.33
N ILE A 119 13.76 15.72 3.81
CA ILE A 119 13.05 15.93 5.08
C ILE A 119 13.48 14.88 6.10
N ASN A 120 13.97 15.34 7.27
CA ASN A 120 14.31 14.42 8.35
C ASN A 120 13.03 13.67 8.85
N PRO A 121 13.01 12.32 8.84
CA PRO A 121 11.83 11.53 9.21
C PRO A 121 11.38 11.73 10.67
N LYS A 122 12.26 12.22 11.54
CA LYS A 122 11.98 12.46 12.97
C LYS A 122 11.36 13.83 13.27
N ILE A 123 11.32 14.76 12.31
CA ILE A 123 10.70 16.08 12.49
C ILE A 123 9.22 15.87 12.92
N LYS A 124 8.77 16.63 13.92
CA LYS A 124 7.35 16.66 14.27
C LYS A 124 6.54 17.22 13.12
N SER A 125 5.52 16.49 12.67
CA SER A 125 4.77 16.78 11.45
C SER A 125 4.16 18.20 11.42
N LYS A 126 3.72 18.73 12.58
CA LYS A 126 3.20 20.10 12.70
C LYS A 126 4.20 21.22 12.39
N HIS A 127 5.51 20.93 12.40
CA HIS A 127 6.58 21.92 12.18
C HIS A 127 6.95 22.06 10.70
N LEU A 128 6.43 21.20 9.82
CA LEU A 128 6.67 21.33 8.38
C LEU A 128 6.00 22.58 7.82
N ASN A 129 6.75 23.35 7.07
CA ASN A 129 6.24 24.52 6.35
C ASN A 129 5.59 24.10 5.02
N LYS A 130 4.94 25.06 4.34
CA LYS A 130 4.26 24.80 3.07
C LYS A 130 5.21 24.27 1.97
N THR A 131 6.44 24.78 1.93
CA THR A 131 7.45 24.37 0.95
C THR A 131 7.84 22.91 1.16
N ASP A 132 8.08 22.50 2.41
CA ASP A 132 8.41 21.11 2.74
C ASP A 132 7.26 20.17 2.38
N LEU A 133 6.04 20.56 2.69
CA LEU A 133 4.84 19.76 2.35
C LEU A 133 4.62 19.65 0.83
N ASN A 134 4.90 20.70 0.07
CA ASN A 134 4.87 20.62 -1.41
C ASN A 134 5.92 19.64 -1.94
N LYS A 135 7.16 19.74 -1.44
CA LYS A 135 8.23 18.79 -1.80
C LYS A 135 7.82 17.36 -1.48
N LEU A 136 7.29 17.13 -0.28
CA LEU A 136 6.88 15.80 0.17
C LEU A 136 5.77 15.20 -0.72
N CYS A 137 4.72 15.97 -1.05
CA CYS A 137 3.66 15.51 -1.94
C CYS A 137 4.22 15.12 -3.32
N ASN A 138 5.09 15.97 -3.89
CA ASN A 138 5.70 15.70 -5.18
C ASN A 138 6.61 14.46 -5.15
N SER A 139 7.45 14.35 -4.13
CA SER A 139 8.34 13.20 -3.94
C SER A 139 7.56 11.92 -3.77
N LEU A 140 6.52 11.91 -2.94
CA LEU A 140 5.70 10.73 -2.71
C LEU A 140 5.02 10.25 -4.01
N THR A 141 4.42 11.17 -4.74
CA THR A 141 3.78 10.85 -6.02
C THR A 141 4.80 10.36 -7.07
N LYS A 142 5.98 10.98 -7.13
CA LYS A 142 7.09 10.59 -8.01
C LYS A 142 7.58 9.18 -7.68
N ILE A 143 7.91 8.91 -6.43
CA ILE A 143 8.45 7.62 -5.96
C ILE A 143 7.45 6.49 -6.23
N LEU A 144 6.18 6.70 -5.90
CA LEU A 144 5.14 5.71 -6.14
C LEU A 144 4.94 5.42 -7.64
N ARG A 145 5.01 6.44 -8.51
CA ARG A 145 4.92 6.22 -9.97
C ARG A 145 6.08 5.39 -10.50
N ILE A 146 7.30 5.70 -10.05
CA ILE A 146 8.48 4.92 -10.45
C ILE A 146 8.31 3.47 -9.98
N SER A 147 7.94 3.27 -8.72
CA SER A 147 7.73 1.93 -8.17
C SER A 147 6.65 1.13 -8.91
N ILE A 148 5.56 1.76 -9.29
CA ILE A 148 4.51 1.11 -10.10
C ILE A 148 5.06 0.70 -11.47
N GLY A 149 5.83 1.57 -12.12
CA GLY A 149 6.49 1.25 -13.40
C GLY A 149 7.46 0.09 -13.32
N GLU A 150 8.10 -0.11 -12.16
CA GLU A 150 9.03 -1.21 -11.89
C GLU A 150 8.35 -2.48 -11.34
N GLY A 151 7.01 -2.53 -11.33
CA GLY A 151 6.25 -3.68 -10.81
C GLY A 151 6.28 -3.82 -9.29
N GLY A 152 6.61 -2.75 -8.55
CA GLY A 152 6.71 -2.73 -7.09
C GLY A 152 8.11 -3.02 -6.54
N THR A 153 8.19 -3.29 -5.23
CA THR A 153 9.45 -3.54 -4.51
C THR A 153 9.45 -4.94 -3.93
N THR A 154 10.41 -5.77 -4.34
CA THR A 154 10.63 -7.08 -3.72
C THR A 154 11.95 -7.08 -2.96
N PHE A 155 11.87 -6.98 -1.63
CA PHE A 155 13.02 -7.25 -0.75
C PHE A 155 12.99 -8.67 -0.19
N SER A 156 11.79 -9.28 -0.03
CA SER A 156 11.66 -10.66 0.44
C SER A 156 10.52 -11.42 -0.25
N ASP A 157 9.29 -11.15 0.12
CA ASP A 157 8.15 -12.04 -0.17
C ASP A 157 7.23 -11.54 -1.29
N PHE A 158 7.23 -10.23 -1.56
CA PHE A 158 6.35 -9.67 -2.58
C PHE A 158 6.64 -10.25 -3.97
N ARG A 159 5.58 -10.66 -4.65
CA ARG A 159 5.55 -11.11 -6.05
C ARG A 159 4.23 -10.66 -6.66
N ASP A 160 4.22 -10.42 -7.95
CA ASP A 160 2.98 -10.19 -8.70
C ASP A 160 2.16 -11.49 -8.90
N LEU A 161 1.07 -11.41 -9.65
CA LEU A 161 0.20 -12.56 -9.92
C LEU A 161 0.89 -13.69 -10.70
N GLU A 162 1.91 -13.38 -11.48
CA GLU A 162 2.71 -14.32 -12.27
C GLU A 162 3.93 -14.83 -11.49
N GLY A 163 4.15 -14.31 -10.30
CA GLY A 163 5.28 -14.67 -9.43
C GLY A 163 6.56 -13.91 -9.73
N ILE A 164 6.48 -12.80 -10.46
CA ILE A 164 7.63 -11.96 -10.84
C ILE A 164 7.95 -10.97 -9.72
N ASN A 165 9.22 -10.71 -9.50
CA ASN A 165 9.71 -9.71 -8.54
C ASN A 165 9.49 -8.29 -9.07
N GLY A 166 9.13 -7.37 -8.15
CA GLY A 166 9.25 -5.95 -8.43
C GLY A 166 10.72 -5.50 -8.34
N ASN A 167 11.10 -4.60 -9.24
CA ASN A 167 12.51 -4.20 -9.45
C ASN A 167 12.88 -2.86 -8.79
N TYR A 168 11.93 -2.15 -8.18
CA TYR A 168 12.21 -0.84 -7.57
C TYR A 168 13.30 -0.91 -6.48
N GLY A 169 13.43 -2.03 -5.78
CA GLY A 169 14.44 -2.21 -4.73
C GLY A 169 15.89 -1.95 -5.18
N GLY A 170 16.20 -2.14 -6.46
CA GLY A 170 17.51 -1.81 -7.04
C GLY A 170 17.78 -0.32 -7.25
N GLN A 171 16.74 0.53 -7.12
CA GLN A 171 16.80 1.98 -7.28
C GLN A 171 16.55 2.73 -5.95
N ALA A 172 16.21 2.00 -4.88
CA ALA A 172 15.92 2.57 -3.57
C ALA A 172 17.19 3.20 -2.95
N TRP A 173 17.04 4.35 -2.28
CA TRP A 173 18.11 5.13 -1.66
C TRP A 173 18.30 4.80 -0.17
N VAL A 174 17.28 4.27 0.50
CA VAL A 174 17.27 4.01 1.95
C VAL A 174 16.68 2.65 2.30
#